data_4963ca5723e3dea6814e91815e971b45
#
_entry.id   4963ca5723e3dea6814e91815e971b45
#
_cell.length_a   1.000
_cell.length_b   1.000
_cell.length_c   1.000
_cell.angle_alpha   90.00
_cell.angle_beta   90.00
_cell.angle_gamma   90.00
#
_symmetry.space_group_name_H-M   'P 1'
#
loop_
_entity.id
_entity.type
_entity.pdbx_description
1 polymer ?
#
loop_
_entity_poly.entity_id
_entity_poly.type
_entity_poly.pdbx_seq_one_letter_code
_entity_poly.pdbx_strand_id
1 'polypeptide(L)'
;MKKEKVIGIGVLLGIIILAVIVVVVAGNQRKNETKTETENKIETETQMESDSDSESETETAPADKESLDADELVEENFRQAGITEYEKIDLEDYESQAGIDLSEYVSYRFYYDSDGLKIEGYFSAPKDLLDGQKTSCLIYNHGGNQDYGALENIETCFYAYQLHTICIASNYRGCGSSEGEDQFGGADVDDVIRLLDLCEQFSYIDKDAINMMGISRGGMMTYEVLSKDERVHKAVVVSGLSDCFMSYEERSDMQTIFDSLVGGSPEEMPEEYEKRSATYWADEINTPLLIIHATGDEKVSVAQADKLTEALEQAGKTYEYITFDGNSHGEIRPEDGEKIKAFLEGQEQEEDSEKNNVK
;
A
#
# COMPACT_ATOMS: atom_id res chain seq x y z
N MET A 1 -22.44 -27.27 -13.47
CA MET A 1 -21.52 -26.82 -14.53
C MET A 1 -21.33 -25.30 -14.51
N LYS A 2 -21.15 -24.65 -13.34
CA LYS A 2 -20.91 -23.20 -13.22
C LYS A 2 -19.71 -22.83 -12.32
N LYS A 3 -19.02 -23.81 -11.74
CA LYS A 3 -17.86 -23.57 -10.85
C LYS A 3 -16.48 -23.54 -11.56
N GLU A 4 -16.38 -24.00 -12.79
CA GLU A 4 -15.08 -24.08 -13.48
C GLU A 4 -14.66 -22.80 -14.24
N LYS A 5 -15.56 -21.82 -14.39
CA LYS A 5 -15.25 -20.56 -15.11
C LYS A 5 -14.71 -19.44 -14.20
N VAL A 6 -14.93 -19.52 -12.91
CA VAL A 6 -14.49 -18.46 -11.94
C VAL A 6 -13.02 -18.66 -11.56
N ILE A 7 -12.54 -19.89 -11.52
CA ILE A 7 -11.13 -20.23 -11.21
C ILE A 7 -10.14 -19.71 -12.27
N GLY A 8 -10.58 -19.57 -13.52
CA GLY A 8 -9.69 -19.15 -14.61
C GLY A 8 -9.33 -17.65 -14.64
N ILE A 9 -10.10 -16.78 -13.98
CA ILE A 9 -9.90 -15.33 -14.04
C ILE A 9 -9.00 -14.86 -12.87
N GLY A 10 -9.17 -15.43 -11.69
CA GLY A 10 -8.29 -15.18 -10.55
C GLY A 10 -6.84 -15.62 -10.81
N VAL A 11 -6.66 -16.77 -11.48
CA VAL A 11 -5.33 -17.25 -11.89
C VAL A 11 -4.66 -16.33 -12.92
N LEU A 12 -5.43 -15.62 -13.77
CA LEU A 12 -4.85 -14.72 -14.77
C LEU A 12 -4.34 -13.41 -14.15
N LEU A 13 -5.01 -12.90 -13.11
CA LEU A 13 -4.52 -11.73 -12.36
C LEU A 13 -3.32 -12.08 -11.48
N GLY A 14 -3.34 -13.24 -10.82
CA GLY A 14 -2.19 -13.75 -10.07
C GLY A 14 -0.97 -13.96 -10.97
N ILE A 15 -1.14 -14.36 -12.24
CA ILE A 15 -0.05 -14.51 -13.21
C ILE A 15 0.52 -13.16 -13.65
N ILE A 16 -0.29 -12.11 -13.76
CA ILE A 16 0.19 -10.75 -14.12
C ILE A 16 0.99 -10.15 -12.95
N ILE A 17 0.53 -10.30 -11.71
CA ILE A 17 1.28 -9.90 -10.51
C ILE A 17 2.57 -10.71 -10.40
N LEU A 18 2.53 -12.03 -10.65
CA LEU A 18 3.72 -12.89 -10.65
C LEU A 18 4.73 -12.52 -11.75
N ALA A 19 4.29 -12.09 -12.93
CA ALA A 19 5.18 -11.67 -14.02
C ALA A 19 5.93 -10.37 -13.70
N VAL A 20 5.28 -9.43 -13.01
CA VAL A 20 5.90 -8.19 -12.50
C VAL A 20 6.89 -8.51 -11.39
N ILE A 21 6.56 -9.43 -10.47
CA ILE A 21 7.43 -9.91 -9.40
C ILE A 21 8.75 -10.46 -9.96
N VAL A 22 8.70 -11.32 -10.98
CA VAL A 22 9.91 -11.95 -11.57
C VAL A 22 10.87 -10.93 -12.20
N VAL A 23 10.35 -9.86 -12.81
CA VAL A 23 11.19 -8.85 -13.46
C VAL A 23 11.91 -7.95 -12.44
N VAL A 24 11.23 -7.58 -11.35
CA VAL A 24 11.80 -6.71 -10.30
C VAL A 24 12.82 -7.46 -9.43
N VAL A 25 12.54 -8.72 -9.07
CA VAL A 25 13.48 -9.56 -8.31
C VAL A 25 14.78 -9.81 -9.08
N ALA A 26 14.74 -10.02 -10.40
CA ALA A 26 15.95 -10.18 -11.22
C ALA A 26 16.80 -8.90 -11.28
N GLY A 27 16.19 -7.72 -11.15
CA GLY A 27 16.90 -6.43 -11.07
C GLY A 27 17.62 -6.23 -9.73
N ASN A 28 17.00 -6.60 -8.62
CA ASN A 28 17.54 -6.44 -7.27
C ASN A 28 18.66 -7.45 -6.95
N GLN A 29 18.55 -8.70 -7.42
CA GLN A 29 19.64 -9.69 -7.22
C GLN A 29 20.94 -9.24 -7.88
N ARG A 30 20.90 -8.62 -9.06
CA ARG A 30 22.11 -8.08 -9.73
C ARG A 30 22.76 -6.92 -8.97
N LYS A 31 21.98 -6.10 -8.25
CA LYS A 31 22.53 -4.99 -7.44
C LYS A 31 23.17 -5.51 -6.14
N ASN A 32 22.63 -6.55 -5.53
CA ASN A 32 23.19 -7.15 -4.32
C ASN A 32 24.49 -7.92 -4.58
N GLU A 33 24.62 -8.64 -5.70
CA GLU A 33 25.89 -9.29 -6.07
C GLU A 33 27.03 -8.30 -6.28
N THR A 34 26.73 -7.09 -6.79
CA THR A 34 27.74 -6.03 -6.98
C THR A 34 28.16 -5.35 -5.67
N LYS A 35 27.28 -5.32 -4.65
CA LYS A 35 27.60 -4.74 -3.34
C LYS A 35 28.45 -5.67 -2.48
N THR A 36 28.22 -6.98 -2.55
CA THR A 36 28.95 -7.97 -1.75
C THR A 36 30.43 -8.11 -2.17
N GLU A 37 30.78 -7.82 -3.43
CA GLU A 37 32.17 -7.83 -3.90
C GLU A 37 32.99 -6.62 -3.43
N THR A 38 32.34 -5.52 -3.03
CA THR A 38 33.03 -4.27 -2.64
C THR A 38 33.33 -4.21 -1.13
N GLU A 39 32.59 -4.91 -0.28
CA GLU A 39 32.75 -4.89 1.18
C GLU A 39 33.82 -5.85 1.71
N ASN A 40 34.26 -6.84 0.95
CA ASN A 40 35.24 -7.84 1.38
C ASN A 40 36.72 -7.38 1.28
N LYS A 41 37.01 -6.09 1.16
CA LYS A 41 38.39 -5.59 0.95
C LYS A 41 38.96 -4.68 2.01
N ILE A 42 38.24 -4.42 3.12
CA ILE A 42 38.75 -3.57 4.22
C ILE A 42 38.46 -4.23 5.58
N GLU A 43 39.20 -5.26 5.93
CA GLU A 43 39.43 -5.64 7.33
C GLU A 43 40.71 -6.44 7.43
N THR A 44 41.81 -5.75 7.68
CA THR A 44 42.98 -6.29 8.37
C THR A 44 43.78 -5.13 8.94
N GLU A 45 44.12 -5.26 10.22
CA GLU A 45 45.03 -4.46 11.08
C GLU A 45 44.36 -3.41 12.00
N THR A 46 44.17 -3.70 13.27
CA THR A 46 45.11 -3.31 14.31
C THR A 46 44.67 -3.85 15.70
N GLN A 47 45.44 -4.75 16.28
CA GLN A 47 45.44 -5.00 17.72
C GLN A 47 46.48 -4.07 18.37
N MET A 48 46.16 -3.47 19.53
CA MET A 48 47.10 -3.37 20.67
C MET A 48 46.41 -2.87 21.96
N GLU A 49 46.82 -3.50 23.02
CA GLU A 49 46.39 -3.49 24.41
C GLU A 49 46.52 -2.14 25.14
N SER A 50 45.67 -1.93 26.18
CA SER A 50 46.18 -1.48 27.47
C SER A 50 45.13 -1.63 28.59
N ASP A 51 45.50 -2.36 29.64
CA ASP A 51 44.83 -2.50 30.92
C ASP A 51 44.75 -1.17 31.68
N SER A 52 43.63 -0.95 32.41
CA SER A 52 43.66 -0.31 33.72
C SER A 52 42.34 -0.56 34.48
N ASP A 53 42.50 -1.19 35.65
CA ASP A 53 41.46 -1.40 36.66
C ASP A 53 40.85 -0.09 37.18
N SER A 54 39.53 -0.07 37.36
CA SER A 54 38.91 0.68 38.45
C SER A 54 37.54 0.07 38.80
N GLU A 55 37.44 -0.43 40.03
CA GLU A 55 36.20 -0.83 40.68
C GLU A 55 35.23 0.37 40.79
N SER A 56 33.95 0.18 40.45
CA SER A 56 32.88 0.97 41.02
C SER A 56 31.55 0.22 40.94
N GLU A 57 30.94 0.15 42.05
CA GLU A 57 29.62 -0.15 42.57
C GLU A 57 28.54 -0.62 41.55
N THR A 58 28.03 -1.82 41.82
CA THR A 58 26.86 -2.45 41.21
C THR A 58 25.59 -1.69 41.59
N GLU A 59 25.11 -0.82 40.71
CA GLU A 59 23.70 -0.54 40.60
C GLU A 59 23.04 -1.70 39.84
N THR A 60 22.09 -2.35 40.50
CA THR A 60 21.21 -3.37 39.85
C THR A 60 20.39 -2.72 38.80
N ALA A 61 20.76 -2.96 37.55
CA ALA A 61 19.91 -2.65 36.39
C ALA A 61 18.53 -3.33 36.53
N PRO A 62 17.44 -2.69 36.09
CA PRO A 62 16.14 -3.34 36.03
C PRO A 62 16.23 -4.56 35.08
N ALA A 63 15.58 -5.66 35.51
CA ALA A 63 15.53 -6.90 34.76
C ALA A 63 15.25 -6.62 33.29
N ASP A 64 16.10 -7.14 32.41
CA ASP A 64 15.89 -7.17 30.98
C ASP A 64 14.49 -7.75 30.74
N LYS A 65 13.57 -6.91 30.22
CA LYS A 65 12.37 -7.44 29.58
C LYS A 65 12.89 -8.21 28.38
N GLU A 66 12.74 -9.54 28.40
CA GLU A 66 12.91 -10.37 27.23
C GLU A 66 12.14 -9.69 26.08
N SER A 67 12.85 -9.30 25.01
CA SER A 67 12.20 -8.73 23.84
C SER A 67 11.33 -9.81 23.24
N LEU A 68 10.03 -9.50 23.01
CA LEU A 68 9.11 -10.38 22.29
C LEU A 68 9.69 -10.69 20.90
N ASP A 69 9.48 -11.90 20.41
CA ASP A 69 9.76 -12.15 19.01
C ASP A 69 8.74 -11.40 18.09
N ALA A 70 9.01 -11.37 16.79
CA ALA A 70 8.20 -10.58 15.85
C ALA A 70 6.72 -11.03 15.83
N ASP A 71 6.47 -12.34 15.90
CA ASP A 71 5.12 -12.88 15.92
C ASP A 71 4.41 -12.52 17.24
N GLU A 72 5.06 -12.73 18.37
CA GLU A 72 4.51 -12.38 19.68
C GLU A 72 4.20 -10.89 19.78
N LEU A 73 5.04 -10.03 19.19
CA LEU A 73 4.82 -8.60 19.17
C LEU A 73 3.59 -8.21 18.33
N VAL A 74 3.43 -8.78 17.14
CA VAL A 74 2.26 -8.54 16.29
C VAL A 74 0.98 -9.00 16.99
N GLU A 75 0.96 -10.23 17.51
CA GLU A 75 -0.21 -10.78 18.19
C GLU A 75 -0.59 -10.02 19.45
N GLU A 76 0.41 -9.52 20.22
CA GLU A 76 0.14 -8.67 21.37
C GLU A 76 -0.51 -7.34 20.97
N ASN A 77 -0.01 -6.70 19.89
CA ASN A 77 -0.60 -5.47 19.37
C ASN A 77 -2.01 -5.69 18.82
N PHE A 78 -2.27 -6.81 18.14
CA PHE A 78 -3.61 -7.18 17.70
C PHE A 78 -4.58 -7.30 18.89
N ARG A 79 -4.17 -8.00 19.94
CA ARG A 79 -5.01 -8.14 21.16
C ARG A 79 -5.27 -6.79 21.86
N GLN A 80 -4.27 -5.92 21.93
CA GLN A 80 -4.40 -4.59 22.51
C GLN A 80 -5.34 -3.69 21.69
N ALA A 81 -5.34 -3.82 20.37
CA ALA A 81 -6.21 -3.11 19.44
C ALA A 81 -7.63 -3.73 19.34
N GLY A 82 -7.91 -4.81 20.11
CA GLY A 82 -9.21 -5.49 20.10
C GLY A 82 -9.39 -6.48 18.96
N ILE A 83 -8.34 -6.78 18.19
CA ILE A 83 -8.34 -7.83 17.16
C ILE A 83 -8.20 -9.18 17.86
N THR A 84 -9.27 -9.96 17.87
CA THR A 84 -9.32 -11.25 18.57
C THR A 84 -9.35 -12.45 17.62
N GLU A 85 -9.55 -12.22 16.33
CA GLU A 85 -9.59 -13.24 15.29
C GLU A 85 -8.53 -12.92 14.24
N TYR A 86 -7.48 -13.73 14.23
CA TYR A 86 -6.37 -13.61 13.27
C TYR A 86 -5.74 -14.97 13.02
N GLU A 87 -5.05 -15.09 11.88
CA GLU A 87 -4.38 -16.30 11.43
C GLU A 87 -3.04 -15.92 10.81
N LYS A 88 -1.95 -16.53 11.26
CA LYS A 88 -0.64 -16.40 10.61
C LYS A 88 -0.66 -17.12 9.27
N ILE A 89 -0.13 -16.46 8.26
CA ILE A 89 -0.07 -16.98 6.90
C ILE A 89 1.27 -17.65 6.68
N ASP A 90 1.24 -18.88 6.13
CA ASP A 90 2.42 -19.57 5.66
C ASP A 90 2.86 -19.02 4.31
N LEU A 91 4.10 -18.54 4.22
CA LEU A 91 4.65 -17.91 3.03
C LEU A 91 5.46 -18.87 2.13
N GLU A 92 5.64 -20.16 2.52
CA GLU A 92 6.49 -21.11 1.79
C GLU A 92 6.05 -21.31 0.33
N ASP A 93 4.73 -21.44 0.09
CA ASP A 93 4.20 -21.60 -1.26
C ASP A 93 4.46 -20.35 -2.11
N TYR A 94 4.38 -19.16 -1.51
CA TYR A 94 4.63 -17.90 -2.18
C TYR A 94 6.12 -17.69 -2.48
N GLU A 95 7.00 -17.97 -1.51
CA GLU A 95 8.46 -17.98 -1.72
C GLU A 95 8.86 -18.85 -2.91
N SER A 96 8.30 -20.07 -2.93
CA SER A 96 8.57 -21.04 -3.99
C SER A 96 8.12 -20.57 -5.37
N GLN A 97 6.96 -19.92 -5.47
CA GLN A 97 6.41 -19.43 -6.74
C GLN A 97 7.11 -18.17 -7.22
N ALA A 98 7.42 -17.24 -6.31
CA ALA A 98 8.04 -15.95 -6.61
C ALA A 98 9.58 -16.05 -6.74
N GLY A 99 10.20 -17.08 -6.18
CA GLY A 99 11.66 -17.24 -6.16
C GLY A 99 12.35 -16.20 -5.27
N ILE A 100 11.69 -15.76 -4.19
CA ILE A 100 12.19 -14.78 -3.21
C ILE A 100 12.28 -15.44 -1.84
N ASP A 101 13.14 -14.91 -0.97
CA ASP A 101 13.26 -15.36 0.42
C ASP A 101 12.40 -14.46 1.32
N LEU A 102 11.41 -15.02 1.97
CA LEU A 102 10.50 -14.36 2.90
C LEU A 102 10.64 -14.88 4.34
N SER A 103 11.69 -15.65 4.63
CA SER A 103 11.95 -16.20 5.97
C SER A 103 12.02 -15.12 7.05
N GLU A 104 12.44 -13.90 6.69
CA GLU A 104 12.51 -12.73 7.55
C GLU A 104 11.26 -11.85 7.49
N TYR A 105 10.12 -12.41 7.06
CA TYR A 105 8.82 -11.72 7.02
C TYR A 105 7.79 -12.45 7.88
N VAL A 106 6.83 -11.69 8.37
CA VAL A 106 5.60 -12.20 8.99
C VAL A 106 4.40 -11.70 8.20
N SER A 107 3.36 -12.55 8.10
CA SER A 107 2.13 -12.19 7.43
C SER A 107 0.94 -12.78 8.16
N TYR A 108 -0.14 -11.98 8.27
CA TYR A 108 -1.35 -12.34 8.98
C TYR A 108 -2.59 -11.93 8.21
N ARG A 109 -3.62 -12.76 8.25
CA ARG A 109 -5.00 -12.38 8.02
C ARG A 109 -5.64 -12.09 9.36
N PHE A 110 -6.41 -11.02 9.46
CA PHE A 110 -7.10 -10.65 10.69
C PHE A 110 -8.49 -10.09 10.39
N TYR A 111 -9.31 -10.03 11.44
CA TYR A 111 -10.62 -9.39 11.37
C TYR A 111 -10.73 -8.28 12.40
N TYR A 112 -11.28 -7.14 11.98
CA TYR A 112 -11.50 -5.99 12.84
C TYR A 112 -12.91 -5.47 12.74
N ASP A 113 -13.37 -4.74 13.76
CA ASP A 113 -14.69 -4.10 13.79
C ASP A 113 -14.63 -2.74 13.09
N SER A 114 -15.55 -2.54 12.16
CA SER A 114 -15.83 -1.26 11.51
C SER A 114 -17.34 -1.10 11.42
N ASP A 115 -17.90 -0.12 12.11
CA ASP A 115 -19.35 0.14 12.20
C ASP A 115 -20.19 -1.07 12.70
N GLY A 116 -19.61 -1.94 13.52
CA GLY A 116 -20.24 -3.16 13.98
C GLY A 116 -20.24 -4.29 12.95
N LEU A 117 -19.53 -4.15 11.85
CA LEU A 117 -19.28 -5.18 10.85
C LEU A 117 -17.89 -5.80 11.08
N LYS A 118 -17.80 -7.10 10.85
CA LYS A 118 -16.54 -7.83 10.85
C LYS A 118 -15.88 -7.70 9.49
N ILE A 119 -14.78 -6.96 9.43
CA ILE A 119 -14.04 -6.66 8.20
C ILE A 119 -12.74 -7.46 8.17
N GLU A 120 -12.47 -8.11 7.05
CA GLU A 120 -11.24 -8.83 6.78
C GLU A 120 -10.10 -7.86 6.42
N GLY A 121 -8.93 -8.10 7.00
CA GLY A 121 -7.72 -7.34 6.70
C GLY A 121 -6.49 -8.24 6.61
N TYR A 122 -5.44 -7.71 6.03
CA TYR A 122 -4.13 -8.37 5.89
C TYR A 122 -3.03 -7.48 6.42
N PHE A 123 -2.03 -8.11 7.03
CA PHE A 123 -0.86 -7.47 7.59
C PHE A 123 0.38 -8.23 7.18
N SER A 124 1.42 -7.54 6.73
CA SER A 124 2.74 -8.13 6.48
C SER A 124 3.85 -7.17 6.86
N ALA A 125 4.93 -7.68 7.41
CA ALA A 125 6.07 -6.86 7.82
C ALA A 125 7.39 -7.61 7.74
N PRO A 126 8.51 -6.93 7.42
CA PRO A 126 9.85 -7.39 7.72
C PRO A 126 10.04 -7.51 9.25
N LYS A 127 10.64 -8.60 9.73
CA LYS A 127 10.86 -8.83 11.16
C LYS A 127 11.78 -7.80 11.82
N ASP A 128 12.75 -7.28 11.06
CA ASP A 128 13.68 -6.25 11.55
C ASP A 128 13.01 -4.89 11.83
N LEU A 129 11.84 -4.63 11.25
CA LEU A 129 11.02 -3.45 11.57
C LEU A 129 10.14 -3.66 12.81
N LEU A 130 10.15 -4.86 13.40
CA LEU A 130 9.41 -5.23 14.60
C LEU A 130 10.34 -5.37 15.82
N ASP A 131 11.42 -4.58 15.87
CA ASP A 131 12.45 -4.59 16.91
C ASP A 131 12.11 -3.74 18.16
N GLY A 132 10.89 -3.17 18.17
CA GLY A 132 10.40 -2.29 19.24
C GLY A 132 10.66 -0.80 19.00
N GLN A 133 11.29 -0.42 17.89
CA GLN A 133 11.33 0.96 17.41
C GLN A 133 10.10 1.27 16.58
N LYS A 134 9.74 2.54 16.53
CA LYS A 134 8.63 2.98 15.68
C LYS A 134 9.11 3.22 14.26
N THR A 135 8.37 2.68 13.29
CA THR A 135 8.66 2.83 11.88
C THR A 135 7.42 3.25 11.09
N SER A 136 7.61 3.68 9.85
CA SER A 136 6.50 3.98 8.94
C SER A 136 5.71 2.72 8.58
N CYS A 137 4.46 2.90 8.19
CA CYS A 137 3.66 1.85 7.59
C CYS A 137 2.97 2.33 6.31
N LEU A 138 2.54 1.37 5.50
CA LEU A 138 1.78 1.58 4.29
C LEU A 138 0.39 0.95 4.45
N ILE A 139 -0.67 1.73 4.30
CA ILE A 139 -2.02 1.21 4.09
C ILE A 139 -2.22 1.05 2.58
N TYR A 140 -2.49 -0.18 2.15
CA TYR A 140 -2.74 -0.50 0.74
C TYR A 140 -4.23 -0.65 0.46
N ASN A 141 -4.74 0.11 -0.53
CA ASN A 141 -6.10 0.08 -1.01
C ASN A 141 -6.17 -0.65 -2.35
N HIS A 142 -6.87 -1.79 -2.37
CA HIS A 142 -7.01 -2.62 -3.57
C HIS A 142 -8.06 -2.07 -4.55
N GLY A 143 -7.94 -2.49 -5.81
CA GLY A 143 -8.92 -2.20 -6.86
C GLY A 143 -10.06 -3.21 -6.93
N GLY A 144 -10.87 -3.10 -7.98
CA GLY A 144 -11.99 -4.03 -8.22
C GLY A 144 -13.26 -3.66 -7.47
N ASN A 145 -14.17 -4.62 -7.33
CA ASN A 145 -15.44 -4.46 -6.64
C ASN A 145 -15.97 -5.83 -6.20
N GLN A 146 -16.64 -5.90 -5.08
CA GLN A 146 -17.12 -7.13 -4.48
C GLN A 146 -15.95 -8.16 -4.38
N ASP A 147 -16.14 -9.39 -4.85
CA ASP A 147 -15.08 -10.41 -4.84
C ASP A 147 -14.06 -10.26 -5.98
N TYR A 148 -14.31 -9.36 -6.96
CA TYR A 148 -13.35 -9.12 -8.03
C TYR A 148 -12.25 -8.17 -7.55
N GLY A 149 -11.04 -8.69 -7.42
CA GLY A 149 -9.88 -7.94 -6.91
C GLY A 149 -9.81 -7.87 -5.39
N ALA A 150 -10.68 -8.65 -4.69
CA ALA A 150 -10.51 -8.84 -3.26
C ALA A 150 -9.11 -9.37 -2.96
N LEU A 151 -8.52 -8.86 -1.88
CA LEU A 151 -7.18 -9.24 -1.45
C LEU A 151 -7.12 -10.73 -1.11
N GLU A 152 -6.05 -11.34 -1.50
CA GLU A 152 -5.52 -12.53 -0.88
C GLU A 152 -4.35 -12.11 0.03
N ASN A 153 -3.56 -12.96 0.55
CA ASN A 153 -2.49 -12.58 1.48
C ASN A 153 -1.22 -12.04 0.80
N ILE A 154 -1.19 -12.11 -0.51
CA ILE A 154 0.05 -11.93 -1.30
C ILE A 154 0.40 -10.45 -1.49
N GLU A 155 -0.61 -9.58 -1.58
CA GLU A 155 -0.42 -8.17 -1.92
C GLU A 155 0.30 -7.41 -0.80
N THR A 156 -0.11 -7.60 0.46
CA THR A 156 0.56 -6.93 1.59
C THR A 156 1.99 -7.43 1.76
N CYS A 157 2.22 -8.74 1.56
CA CYS A 157 3.57 -9.30 1.60
C CYS A 157 4.44 -8.79 0.45
N PHE A 158 3.88 -8.67 -0.74
CA PHE A 158 4.57 -8.09 -1.90
C PHE A 158 5.04 -6.66 -1.62
N TYR A 159 4.16 -5.76 -1.13
CA TYR A 159 4.55 -4.39 -0.84
C TYR A 159 5.49 -4.28 0.36
N ALA A 160 5.30 -5.11 1.39
CA ALA A 160 6.23 -5.19 2.51
C ALA A 160 7.64 -5.56 2.04
N TYR A 161 7.75 -6.52 1.11
CA TYR A 161 9.03 -6.94 0.53
C TYR A 161 9.64 -5.86 -0.38
N GLN A 162 8.86 -5.32 -1.33
CA GLN A 162 9.37 -4.38 -2.34
C GLN A 162 9.81 -3.04 -1.75
N LEU A 163 9.05 -2.54 -0.78
CA LEU A 163 9.27 -1.22 -0.18
C LEU A 163 10.03 -1.30 1.15
N HIS A 164 10.25 -2.51 1.69
CA HIS A 164 10.79 -2.75 3.02
C HIS A 164 10.02 -1.91 4.07
N THR A 165 8.73 -2.17 4.19
CA THR A 165 7.80 -1.43 5.05
C THR A 165 6.81 -2.37 5.73
N ILE A 166 6.20 -1.94 6.82
CA ILE A 166 4.99 -2.58 7.33
C ILE A 166 3.86 -2.26 6.36
N CYS A 167 3.14 -3.28 5.87
CA CYS A 167 1.99 -3.12 4.99
C CYS A 167 0.73 -3.70 5.63
N ILE A 168 -0.35 -2.94 5.64
CA ILE A 168 -1.66 -3.33 6.12
C ILE A 168 -2.71 -2.98 5.07
N ALA A 169 -3.75 -3.81 4.93
CA ALA A 169 -4.81 -3.59 3.95
C ALA A 169 -6.16 -4.11 4.45
N SER A 170 -7.24 -3.52 3.95
CA SER A 170 -8.63 -3.94 4.18
C SER A 170 -9.21 -4.57 2.93
N ASN A 171 -10.01 -5.60 3.12
CA ASN A 171 -10.85 -6.15 2.04
C ASN A 171 -12.19 -5.39 1.90
N TYR A 172 -12.37 -4.29 2.61
CA TYR A 172 -13.59 -3.47 2.69
C TYR A 172 -14.85 -4.28 2.98
N ARG A 173 -15.93 -3.63 3.43
CA ARG A 173 -17.24 -4.28 3.58
C ARG A 173 -17.77 -4.81 2.26
N GLY A 174 -18.36 -6.00 2.29
CA GLY A 174 -18.93 -6.65 1.11
C GLY A 174 -17.91 -7.24 0.13
N CYS A 175 -16.62 -7.29 0.48
CA CYS A 175 -15.56 -7.91 -0.32
C CYS A 175 -14.89 -9.06 0.46
N GLY A 176 -14.49 -10.12 -0.23
CA GLY A 176 -13.82 -11.28 0.37
C GLY A 176 -14.66 -11.94 1.48
N SER A 177 -14.10 -12.04 2.68
CA SER A 177 -14.80 -12.57 3.86
C SER A 177 -15.34 -11.48 4.79
N SER A 178 -15.35 -10.23 4.35
CA SER A 178 -15.91 -9.11 5.11
C SER A 178 -17.44 -9.14 5.11
N GLU A 179 -18.04 -8.75 6.22
CA GLU A 179 -19.48 -8.52 6.32
C GLU A 179 -19.91 -7.23 5.61
N GLY A 180 -21.22 -7.01 5.47
CA GLY A 180 -21.81 -5.81 4.90
C GLY A 180 -21.97 -5.89 3.39
N GLU A 181 -22.08 -4.73 2.75
CA GLU A 181 -22.28 -4.57 1.32
C GLU A 181 -21.28 -3.56 0.75
N ASP A 182 -20.70 -3.88 -0.40
CA ASP A 182 -19.82 -2.98 -1.16
C ASP A 182 -20.64 -1.79 -1.70
N GLN A 183 -20.16 -0.58 -1.45
CA GLN A 183 -20.81 0.66 -1.89
C GLN A 183 -19.94 1.49 -2.85
N PHE A 184 -18.82 0.92 -3.29
CA PHE A 184 -17.91 1.51 -4.26
C PHE A 184 -17.51 2.96 -3.94
N GLY A 185 -16.91 3.20 -2.77
CA GLY A 185 -16.54 4.54 -2.27
C GLY A 185 -17.64 5.20 -1.41
N GLY A 186 -18.51 4.38 -0.81
CA GLY A 186 -19.47 4.82 0.20
C GLY A 186 -18.95 4.60 1.62
N ALA A 187 -19.70 3.85 2.42
CA ALA A 187 -19.30 3.53 3.79
C ALA A 187 -18.08 2.58 3.86
N ASP A 188 -17.68 1.95 2.77
CA ASP A 188 -16.46 1.16 2.65
C ASP A 188 -15.18 2.00 2.83
N VAL A 189 -15.23 3.33 2.65
CA VAL A 189 -14.14 4.25 3.00
C VAL A 189 -13.87 4.28 4.51
N ASP A 190 -14.91 4.14 5.33
CA ASP A 190 -14.79 4.13 6.78
C ASP A 190 -14.00 2.91 7.29
N ASP A 191 -14.03 1.79 6.53
CA ASP A 191 -13.22 0.62 6.83
C ASP A 191 -11.72 0.90 6.70
N VAL A 192 -11.32 1.74 5.74
CA VAL A 192 -9.93 2.20 5.57
C VAL A 192 -9.55 3.20 6.65
N ILE A 193 -10.45 4.14 7.00
CA ILE A 193 -10.22 5.08 8.10
C ILE A 193 -10.04 4.32 9.43
N ARG A 194 -10.79 3.23 9.62
CA ARG A 194 -10.62 2.36 10.78
C ARG A 194 -9.24 1.69 10.83
N LEU A 195 -8.60 1.39 9.70
CA LEU A 195 -7.20 0.94 9.69
C LEU A 195 -6.23 2.00 10.19
N LEU A 196 -6.47 3.30 9.93
CA LEU A 196 -5.67 4.38 10.52
C LEU A 196 -5.76 4.34 12.06
N ASP A 197 -6.97 4.13 12.61
CA ASP A 197 -7.15 3.99 14.07
C ASP A 197 -6.39 2.79 14.65
N LEU A 198 -6.30 1.69 13.91
CA LEU A 198 -5.54 0.51 14.32
C LEU A 198 -4.04 0.76 14.26
N CYS A 199 -3.55 1.39 13.17
CA CYS A 199 -2.15 1.74 13.01
C CYS A 199 -1.63 2.62 14.16
N GLU A 200 -2.43 3.58 14.63
CA GLU A 200 -2.06 4.43 15.78
C GLU A 200 -1.93 3.67 17.10
N GLN A 201 -2.60 2.52 17.23
CA GLN A 201 -2.56 1.66 18.42
C GLN A 201 -1.38 0.68 18.41
N PHE A 202 -0.79 0.40 17.25
CA PHE A 202 0.34 -0.52 17.15
C PHE A 202 1.63 0.13 17.64
N SER A 203 2.29 -0.51 18.62
CA SER A 203 3.44 0.06 19.33
C SER A 203 4.66 0.30 18.43
N TYR A 204 4.77 -0.43 17.34
CA TYR A 204 5.85 -0.36 16.36
C TYR A 204 5.56 0.57 15.18
N ILE A 205 4.37 1.18 15.09
CA ILE A 205 4.06 2.14 14.03
C ILE A 205 4.25 3.57 14.52
N ASP A 206 4.94 4.37 13.72
CA ASP A 206 4.99 5.82 13.90
C ASP A 206 3.72 6.45 13.31
N LYS A 207 2.85 6.95 14.19
CA LYS A 207 1.58 7.58 13.81
C LYS A 207 1.75 8.81 12.90
N ASP A 208 2.92 9.44 12.92
CA ASP A 208 3.23 10.61 12.11
C ASP A 208 3.85 10.21 10.74
N ALA A 209 3.97 8.90 10.46
CA ALA A 209 4.52 8.33 9.24
C ALA A 209 3.64 7.21 8.64
N ILE A 210 2.32 7.33 8.75
CA ILE A 210 1.36 6.42 8.11
C ILE A 210 1.16 6.88 6.67
N ASN A 211 1.59 6.05 5.73
CA ASN A 211 1.45 6.30 4.29
C ASN A 211 0.29 5.51 3.71
N MET A 212 -0.19 5.91 2.54
CA MET A 212 -1.27 5.21 1.85
C MET A 212 -0.93 4.99 0.37
N MET A 213 -1.35 3.86 -0.19
CA MET A 213 -1.23 3.62 -1.62
C MET A 213 -2.48 2.93 -2.14
N GLY A 214 -2.97 3.38 -3.31
CA GLY A 214 -4.13 2.78 -3.94
C GLY A 214 -3.98 2.60 -5.43
N ILE A 215 -4.60 1.53 -5.95
CA ILE A 215 -4.60 1.20 -7.38
C ILE A 215 -6.04 1.17 -7.88
N SER A 216 -6.32 1.81 -9.04
CA SER A 216 -7.65 1.76 -9.67
C SER A 216 -8.74 2.33 -8.75
N ARG A 217 -9.79 1.57 -8.41
CA ARG A 217 -10.75 1.92 -7.34
C ARG A 217 -10.03 2.24 -6.03
N GLY A 218 -8.98 1.50 -5.66
CA GLY A 218 -8.20 1.79 -4.46
C GLY A 218 -7.58 3.18 -4.47
N GLY A 219 -7.30 3.74 -5.65
CA GLY A 219 -6.93 5.15 -5.81
C GLY A 219 -8.06 6.10 -5.42
N MET A 220 -9.30 5.82 -5.85
CA MET A 220 -10.50 6.55 -5.43
C MET A 220 -10.67 6.49 -3.90
N MET A 221 -10.60 5.28 -3.32
CA MET A 221 -10.66 5.08 -1.86
C MET A 221 -9.58 5.91 -1.14
N THR A 222 -8.35 5.95 -1.71
CA THR A 222 -7.26 6.77 -1.18
C THR A 222 -7.65 8.24 -1.20
N TYR A 223 -8.07 8.80 -2.33
CA TYR A 223 -8.49 10.21 -2.42
C TYR A 223 -9.59 10.55 -1.41
N GLU A 224 -10.61 9.69 -1.29
CA GLU A 224 -11.71 9.91 -0.35
C GLU A 224 -11.27 9.88 1.11
N VAL A 225 -10.33 9.01 1.48
CA VAL A 225 -9.72 9.05 2.82
C VAL A 225 -8.99 10.38 3.05
N LEU A 226 -8.20 10.85 2.07
CA LEU A 226 -7.43 12.09 2.20
C LEU A 226 -8.30 13.34 2.34
N SER A 227 -9.56 13.33 1.86
CA SER A 227 -10.50 14.42 2.06
C SER A 227 -11.17 14.40 3.43
N LYS A 228 -11.16 13.26 4.11
CA LYS A 228 -11.86 13.04 5.40
C LYS A 228 -10.93 12.96 6.60
N ASP A 229 -9.65 12.61 6.39
CA ASP A 229 -8.69 12.32 7.46
C ASP A 229 -7.29 12.84 7.12
N GLU A 230 -6.72 13.63 8.02
CA GLU A 230 -5.42 14.30 7.84
C GLU A 230 -4.23 13.47 8.37
N ARG A 231 -4.45 12.27 8.90
CA ARG A 231 -3.39 11.42 9.48
C ARG A 231 -2.48 10.77 8.45
N VAL A 232 -2.87 10.74 7.18
CA VAL A 232 -2.03 10.18 6.12
C VAL A 232 -0.87 11.13 5.81
N HIS A 233 0.36 10.65 6.02
CA HIS A 233 1.57 11.45 5.83
C HIS A 233 1.87 11.71 4.35
N LYS A 234 1.82 10.66 3.51
CA LYS A 234 1.98 10.73 2.06
C LYS A 234 1.13 9.67 1.37
N ALA A 235 0.71 9.94 0.15
CA ALA A 235 -0.08 8.99 -0.61
C ALA A 235 0.43 8.78 -2.03
N VAL A 236 0.28 7.55 -2.52
CA VAL A 236 0.62 7.15 -3.89
C VAL A 236 -0.62 6.58 -4.55
N VAL A 237 -0.91 7.02 -5.75
CA VAL A 237 -2.03 6.49 -6.53
C VAL A 237 -1.56 6.06 -7.92
N VAL A 238 -1.85 4.81 -8.27
CA VAL A 238 -1.49 4.23 -9.57
C VAL A 238 -2.75 3.90 -10.35
N SER A 239 -2.89 4.43 -11.56
CA SER A 239 -4.08 4.25 -12.41
C SER A 239 -5.40 4.51 -11.66
N GLY A 240 -5.41 5.51 -10.77
CA GLY A 240 -6.51 5.76 -9.84
C GLY A 240 -7.73 6.36 -10.53
N LEU A 241 -8.91 5.86 -10.15
CA LEU A 241 -10.18 6.43 -10.55
C LEU A 241 -10.38 7.74 -9.76
N SER A 242 -10.47 8.87 -10.45
CA SER A 242 -10.60 10.19 -9.85
C SER A 242 -11.86 10.95 -10.27
N ASP A 243 -12.61 10.39 -11.24
CA ASP A 243 -13.85 10.97 -11.73
C ASP A 243 -14.84 9.86 -12.13
N CYS A 244 -15.85 9.63 -11.29
CA CYS A 244 -16.85 8.60 -11.51
C CYS A 244 -17.81 8.92 -12.65
N PHE A 245 -18.03 10.21 -12.94
CA PHE A 245 -18.83 10.61 -14.11
C PHE A 245 -18.15 10.21 -15.42
N MET A 246 -16.84 10.51 -15.54
CA MET A 246 -16.05 10.09 -16.69
C MET A 246 -16.03 8.56 -16.83
N SER A 247 -15.79 7.84 -15.73
CA SER A 247 -15.80 6.37 -15.75
C SER A 247 -17.14 5.79 -16.20
N TYR A 248 -18.26 6.37 -15.79
CA TYR A 248 -19.59 5.94 -16.21
C TYR A 248 -19.82 6.16 -17.71
N GLU A 249 -19.37 7.30 -18.25
CA GLU A 249 -19.49 7.63 -19.67
C GLU A 249 -18.57 6.79 -20.56
N GLU A 250 -17.32 6.59 -20.15
CA GLU A 250 -16.29 5.90 -20.93
C GLU A 250 -16.41 4.37 -20.89
N ARG A 251 -17.00 3.81 -19.82
CA ARG A 251 -16.98 2.38 -19.51
C ARG A 251 -18.39 1.80 -19.38
N SER A 252 -18.98 1.40 -20.51
CA SER A 252 -20.31 0.78 -20.51
C SER A 252 -20.42 -0.51 -19.70
N ASP A 253 -19.33 -1.23 -19.52
CA ASP A 253 -19.25 -2.41 -18.64
C ASP A 253 -19.30 -2.05 -17.15
N MET A 254 -18.91 -0.83 -16.77
CA MET A 254 -18.97 -0.32 -15.39
C MET A 254 -20.34 0.27 -15.04
N GLN A 255 -21.15 0.68 -16.00
CA GLN A 255 -22.46 1.31 -15.72
C GLN A 255 -23.34 0.45 -14.82
N THR A 256 -23.47 -0.85 -15.12
CA THR A 256 -24.25 -1.77 -14.27
C THR A 256 -23.68 -1.90 -12.85
N ILE A 257 -22.35 -1.81 -12.70
CA ILE A 257 -21.67 -1.86 -11.41
C ILE A 257 -21.99 -0.59 -10.62
N PHE A 258 -21.83 0.58 -11.24
CA PHE A 258 -22.18 1.86 -10.63
C PHE A 258 -23.65 1.93 -10.25
N ASP A 259 -24.57 1.57 -11.18
CA ASP A 259 -26.01 1.58 -10.91
C ASP A 259 -26.37 0.68 -9.71
N SER A 260 -25.67 -0.44 -9.56
CA SER A 260 -25.91 -1.39 -8.47
C SER A 260 -25.30 -0.96 -7.13
N LEU A 261 -24.05 -0.44 -7.14
CA LEU A 261 -23.29 -0.18 -5.93
C LEU A 261 -23.41 1.27 -5.43
N VAL A 262 -23.59 2.23 -6.35
CA VAL A 262 -23.82 3.64 -6.03
C VAL A 262 -25.32 3.94 -5.87
N GLY A 263 -26.17 3.14 -6.52
CA GLY A 263 -27.63 3.20 -6.37
C GLY A 263 -28.38 3.83 -7.54
N GLY A 264 -27.73 4.12 -8.66
CA GLY A 264 -28.29 4.67 -9.89
C GLY A 264 -27.29 5.36 -10.77
N SER A 265 -27.75 5.88 -11.91
CA SER A 265 -26.94 6.63 -12.88
C SER A 265 -26.50 8.01 -12.33
N PRO A 266 -25.53 8.68 -13.00
CA PRO A 266 -25.13 10.05 -12.63
C PRO A 266 -26.27 11.06 -12.67
N GLU A 267 -27.25 10.88 -13.55
CA GLU A 267 -28.43 11.75 -13.61
C GLU A 267 -29.38 11.54 -12.43
N GLU A 268 -29.44 10.31 -11.89
CA GLU A 268 -30.30 9.94 -10.78
C GLU A 268 -29.65 10.24 -9.43
N MET A 269 -28.32 10.06 -9.31
CA MET A 269 -27.55 10.15 -8.09
C MET A 269 -26.34 11.10 -8.20
N PRO A 270 -26.48 12.33 -8.73
CA PRO A 270 -25.33 13.19 -9.03
C PRO A 270 -24.45 13.47 -7.80
N GLU A 271 -25.02 13.66 -6.62
CA GLU A 271 -24.28 13.92 -5.39
C GLU A 271 -23.40 12.74 -4.97
N GLU A 272 -23.84 11.50 -5.24
CA GLU A 272 -23.06 10.31 -4.92
C GLU A 272 -21.87 10.13 -5.87
N TYR A 273 -21.99 10.55 -7.13
CA TYR A 273 -20.88 10.59 -8.07
C TYR A 273 -19.90 11.73 -7.75
N GLU A 274 -20.38 12.91 -7.36
CA GLU A 274 -19.53 14.02 -6.92
C GLU A 274 -18.69 13.63 -5.70
N LYS A 275 -19.29 12.98 -4.68
CA LYS A 275 -18.58 12.52 -3.48
C LYS A 275 -17.41 11.57 -3.78
N ARG A 276 -17.53 10.76 -4.85
CA ARG A 276 -16.54 9.77 -5.28
C ARG A 276 -15.54 10.31 -6.32
N SER A 277 -15.64 11.59 -6.67
CA SER A 277 -14.86 12.18 -7.76
C SER A 277 -13.94 13.27 -7.25
N ALA A 278 -12.69 12.92 -6.96
CA ALA A 278 -11.66 13.82 -6.43
C ALA A 278 -11.45 15.08 -7.30
N THR A 279 -11.78 15.02 -8.59
CA THR A 279 -11.72 16.15 -9.50
C THR A 279 -12.67 17.29 -9.11
N TYR A 280 -13.68 17.07 -8.25
CA TYR A 280 -14.65 18.07 -7.80
C TYR A 280 -14.27 18.73 -6.48
N TRP A 281 -13.42 18.09 -5.68
CA TRP A 281 -13.02 18.53 -4.34
C TRP A 281 -11.51 18.37 -4.10
N ALA A 282 -10.71 18.56 -5.15
CA ALA A 282 -9.25 18.48 -5.09
C ALA A 282 -8.64 19.45 -4.04
N ASP A 283 -9.33 20.54 -3.71
CA ASP A 283 -8.94 21.51 -2.69
C ASP A 283 -9.05 20.97 -1.25
N GLU A 284 -9.73 19.84 -1.04
CA GLU A 284 -9.78 19.14 0.26
C GLU A 284 -8.56 18.24 0.49
N ILE A 285 -7.80 17.87 -0.55
CA ILE A 285 -6.62 17.01 -0.46
C ILE A 285 -5.41 17.84 0.01
N ASN A 286 -4.97 17.64 1.24
CA ASN A 286 -3.81 18.33 1.81
C ASN A 286 -2.54 17.48 1.88
N THR A 287 -2.67 16.16 1.77
CA THR A 287 -1.58 15.19 1.80
C THR A 287 -0.76 15.26 0.50
N PRO A 288 0.59 15.25 0.55
CA PRO A 288 1.42 15.14 -0.64
C PRO A 288 1.11 13.86 -1.42
N LEU A 289 0.91 14.01 -2.75
CA LEU A 289 0.52 12.93 -3.65
C LEU A 289 1.61 12.60 -4.66
N LEU A 290 1.81 11.30 -4.93
CA LEU A 290 2.47 10.80 -6.13
C LEU A 290 1.42 10.07 -6.98
N ILE A 291 1.18 10.55 -8.20
CA ILE A 291 0.22 9.97 -9.15
C ILE A 291 1.01 9.36 -10.30
N ILE A 292 0.73 8.09 -10.62
CA ILE A 292 1.39 7.35 -11.71
C ILE A 292 0.33 6.78 -12.64
N HIS A 293 0.44 7.02 -13.96
CA HIS A 293 -0.58 6.60 -14.91
C HIS A 293 0.00 6.26 -16.28
N ALA A 294 -0.43 5.13 -16.87
CA ALA A 294 -0.09 4.78 -18.25
C ALA A 294 -0.96 5.59 -19.24
N THR A 295 -0.36 6.15 -20.30
CA THR A 295 -1.06 7.03 -21.25
C THR A 295 -2.15 6.34 -22.07
N GLY A 296 -2.06 5.03 -22.24
CA GLY A 296 -3.05 4.23 -22.98
C GLY A 296 -3.86 3.29 -22.09
N ASP A 297 -4.03 3.60 -20.82
CA ASP A 297 -4.88 2.82 -19.90
C ASP A 297 -6.34 2.84 -20.36
N GLU A 298 -6.88 1.66 -20.69
CA GLU A 298 -8.26 1.49 -21.18
C GLU A 298 -9.27 1.22 -20.05
N LYS A 299 -8.81 1.06 -18.80
CA LYS A 299 -9.67 0.81 -17.63
C LYS A 299 -10.02 2.09 -16.90
N VAL A 300 -9.03 2.92 -16.65
CA VAL A 300 -9.17 4.29 -16.15
C VAL A 300 -8.39 5.18 -17.10
N SER A 301 -9.09 6.02 -17.85
CA SER A 301 -8.45 6.93 -18.80
C SER A 301 -7.47 7.87 -18.11
N VAL A 302 -6.28 8.05 -18.69
CA VAL A 302 -5.29 9.02 -18.19
C VAL A 302 -5.86 10.44 -18.11
N ALA A 303 -6.87 10.76 -18.91
CA ALA A 303 -7.58 12.04 -18.85
C ALA A 303 -8.21 12.34 -17.48
N GLN A 304 -8.51 11.31 -16.68
CA GLN A 304 -8.98 11.50 -15.29
C GLN A 304 -7.83 12.02 -14.40
N ALA A 305 -6.63 11.46 -14.55
CA ALA A 305 -5.45 11.93 -13.82
C ALA A 305 -5.05 13.35 -14.27
N ASP A 306 -5.10 13.64 -15.58
CA ASP A 306 -4.86 14.98 -16.12
C ASP A 306 -5.84 16.01 -15.52
N LYS A 307 -7.13 15.70 -15.50
CA LYS A 307 -8.18 16.55 -14.91
C LYS A 307 -7.95 16.78 -13.42
N LEU A 308 -7.59 15.73 -12.67
CA LEU A 308 -7.31 15.84 -11.24
C LEU A 308 -6.07 16.70 -10.99
N THR A 309 -4.99 16.50 -11.73
CA THR A 309 -3.75 17.28 -11.55
C THR A 309 -3.95 18.76 -11.88
N GLU A 310 -4.77 19.09 -12.89
CA GLU A 310 -5.18 20.46 -13.17
C GLU A 310 -5.95 21.09 -11.98
N ALA A 311 -6.85 20.32 -11.34
CA ALA A 311 -7.60 20.79 -10.18
C ALA A 311 -6.69 20.95 -8.95
N LEU A 312 -5.76 20.02 -8.71
CA LEU A 312 -4.76 20.12 -7.63
C LEU A 312 -3.84 21.34 -7.81
N GLU A 313 -3.38 21.59 -9.06
CA GLU A 313 -2.56 22.79 -9.36
C GLU A 313 -3.32 24.09 -9.09
N GLN A 314 -4.59 24.17 -9.54
CA GLN A 314 -5.45 25.33 -9.29
C GLN A 314 -5.71 25.55 -7.79
N ALA A 315 -5.79 24.48 -7.01
CA ALA A 315 -5.96 24.50 -5.55
C ALA A 315 -4.63 24.73 -4.80
N GLY A 316 -3.48 24.77 -5.49
CA GLY A 316 -2.16 24.97 -4.88
C GLY A 316 -1.69 23.78 -4.03
N LYS A 317 -2.08 22.55 -4.40
CA LYS A 317 -1.73 21.33 -3.66
C LYS A 317 -0.39 20.77 -4.08
N THR A 318 0.23 20.00 -3.17
CA THR A 318 1.53 19.36 -3.41
C THR A 318 1.32 17.99 -4.06
N TYR A 319 1.80 17.83 -5.28
CA TYR A 319 1.75 16.55 -5.97
C TYR A 319 2.93 16.36 -6.92
N GLU A 320 3.23 15.10 -7.23
CA GLU A 320 4.08 14.67 -8.33
C GLU A 320 3.24 13.85 -9.30
N TYR A 321 3.45 14.02 -10.60
CA TYR A 321 2.71 13.29 -11.63
C TYR A 321 3.65 12.65 -12.63
N ILE A 322 3.55 11.34 -12.77
CA ILE A 322 4.35 10.53 -13.69
C ILE A 322 3.43 9.84 -14.67
N THR A 323 3.64 10.09 -15.97
CA THR A 323 3.01 9.30 -17.04
C THR A 323 4.07 8.50 -17.80
N PHE A 324 3.65 7.39 -18.37
CA PHE A 324 4.49 6.56 -19.22
C PHE A 324 3.69 5.98 -20.39
N ASP A 325 4.40 5.77 -21.52
CA ASP A 325 3.78 5.16 -22.69
C ASP A 325 3.49 3.68 -22.43
N GLY A 326 2.23 3.30 -22.51
CA GLY A 326 1.74 1.95 -22.25
C GLY A 326 0.23 1.92 -22.20
N ASN A 327 -0.33 0.71 -22.24
CA ASN A 327 -1.78 0.46 -22.12
C ASN A 327 -2.15 -0.40 -20.91
N SER A 328 -1.21 -0.61 -20.01
CA SER A 328 -1.41 -1.39 -18.80
C SER A 328 -2.15 -0.59 -17.74
N HIS A 329 -3.01 -1.29 -16.99
CA HIS A 329 -3.76 -0.75 -15.88
C HIS A 329 -3.15 -1.20 -14.56
N GLY A 330 -2.78 -0.26 -13.70
CA GLY A 330 -2.21 -0.55 -12.37
C GLY A 330 -0.76 -1.05 -12.40
N GLU A 331 -0.04 -0.88 -13.52
CA GLU A 331 1.36 -1.28 -13.62
C GLU A 331 2.25 -0.34 -12.80
N ILE A 332 3.15 -0.95 -12.03
CA ILE A 332 4.28 -0.27 -11.37
C ILE A 332 5.55 -0.79 -12.01
N ARG A 333 6.17 0.01 -12.86
CA ARG A 333 7.45 -0.36 -13.49
C ARG A 333 8.58 -0.34 -12.43
N PRO A 334 9.72 -1.02 -12.67
CA PRO A 334 10.83 -1.00 -11.70
C PRO A 334 11.29 0.41 -11.28
N GLU A 335 11.38 1.34 -12.24
CA GLU A 335 11.71 2.73 -11.96
C GLU A 335 10.64 3.46 -11.14
N ASP A 336 9.36 3.11 -11.32
CA ASP A 336 8.26 3.66 -10.53
C ASP A 336 8.32 3.13 -9.08
N GLY A 337 8.70 1.87 -8.88
CA GLY A 337 8.91 1.28 -7.54
C GLY A 337 10.00 2.01 -6.76
N GLU A 338 11.14 2.32 -7.40
CA GLU A 338 12.20 3.12 -6.79
C GLU A 338 11.73 4.55 -6.47
N LYS A 339 10.91 5.15 -7.36
CA LYS A 339 10.34 6.48 -7.14
C LYS A 339 9.33 6.50 -6.01
N ILE A 340 8.44 5.50 -5.93
CA ILE A 340 7.48 5.33 -4.84
C ILE A 340 8.24 5.25 -3.51
N LYS A 341 9.26 4.41 -3.43
CA LYS A 341 10.08 4.25 -2.23
C LYS A 341 10.72 5.57 -1.81
N ALA A 342 11.41 6.24 -2.72
CA ALA A 342 12.06 7.53 -2.46
C ALA A 342 11.05 8.60 -1.99
N PHE A 343 9.87 8.66 -2.62
CA PHE A 343 8.80 9.57 -2.24
C PHE A 343 8.30 9.29 -0.82
N LEU A 344 7.99 8.04 -0.50
CA LEU A 344 7.47 7.67 0.82
C LEU A 344 8.51 7.90 1.93
N GLU A 345 9.79 7.62 1.68
CA GLU A 345 10.91 7.84 2.62
C GLU A 345 11.30 9.33 2.76
N GLY A 346 10.80 10.22 1.89
CA GLY A 346 11.16 11.64 1.92
C GLY A 346 12.59 11.92 1.43
N GLN A 347 13.13 11.03 0.61
CA GLN A 347 14.42 11.23 -0.03
C GLN A 347 14.24 12.17 -1.23
N GLU A 348 14.80 13.39 -1.14
CA GLU A 348 14.90 14.27 -2.31
C GLU A 348 15.80 13.58 -3.34
N GLN A 349 15.30 13.30 -4.54
CA GLN A 349 16.17 12.93 -5.65
C GLN A 349 16.96 14.19 -6.03
N GLU A 350 18.29 14.11 -6.00
CA GLU A 350 19.14 15.11 -6.64
C GLU A 350 18.70 15.18 -8.11
N GLU A 351 17.97 16.24 -8.48
CA GLU A 351 17.66 16.51 -9.88
C GLU A 351 18.98 16.59 -10.64
N ASP A 352 19.12 15.73 -11.66
CA ASP A 352 20.14 15.83 -12.69
C ASP A 352 19.92 17.16 -13.44
N SER A 353 20.48 18.25 -12.91
CA SER A 353 20.30 19.63 -13.37
C SER A 353 20.92 19.90 -14.77
N GLU A 354 21.17 18.87 -15.59
CA GLU A 354 21.85 19.01 -16.87
C GLU A 354 20.97 18.86 -18.12
N LYS A 355 19.64 18.70 -18.05
CA LYS A 355 18.82 18.46 -19.27
C LYS A 355 17.67 19.42 -19.57
N ASN A 356 17.57 20.59 -18.97
CA ASN A 356 16.57 21.58 -19.38
C ASN A 356 17.20 22.89 -19.90
N ASN A 357 18.01 22.79 -21.00
CA ASN A 357 18.35 23.91 -21.86
C ASN A 357 18.34 23.47 -23.33
N VAL A 358 17.17 23.19 -23.91
CA VAL A 358 16.95 23.34 -25.37
C VAL A 358 15.51 23.84 -25.58
N LYS A 359 15.42 25.07 -26.01
CA LYS A 359 14.35 25.90 -26.55
C LYS A 359 13.05 25.26 -27.01
#